data_4acb522f57fdb5740af6138e1299f0c2
#
_entry.id   4acb522f57fdb5740af6138e1299f0c2
#
_cell.length_a   1.000
_cell.length_b   1.000
_cell.length_c   1.000
_cell.angle_alpha   90.00
_cell.angle_beta   90.00
_cell.angle_gamma   90.00
#
_symmetry.space_group_name_H-M   'P 1'
#
loop_
_entity.id
_entity.type
_entity.pdbx_description
1 polymer ?
#
loop_
_entity_poly.entity_id
_entity_poly.type
_entity_poly.pdbx_seq_one_letter_code
_entity_poly.pdbx_strand_id
1 'polypeptide(L)'
;MSILKNGGENRHRRVALLFAGVVEDFLDSIGLSLDDFCTSMTGGWCFGYIDALRAAGWQTTLFCLSRQVEAPTRLRHIPSETPVCILPVSRTYVTLSGGIVDSYGRPAQRASDRVTGVRRLTRSFRREVSPYFAIPILALVHQLRREASTVILTQDYEYAYFDICVLLGRMLRLPVYATFQGSTGGGRRLEGLIRPRALRAAHGLITSSSSEAQRIIQRYGVHPEKVWQIPNPIDLNLWRPMNRDESRRHLGLSPQTLIVICHGRIQMYHKGLDVLLDAWERVRKSPAGQDSRLVLIGSGSDDAILRERLERSGSCRIQWIEQYELDRTVMRRYLCAADVYVLASRAEGFPVAPLEAMACGLPIVASDIPYMRNILRDGSDSGGLIVPPEDPRALAEALQKLLDDPDLRRGLGRKARRNVEERFSIESVGGQLDRMLTRQ
;
A
#
# COMPACT_ATOMS: atom_id res chain seq x y z
N MET A 1 15.06 -38.99 23.57
CA MET A 1 15.11 -39.56 22.22
C MET A 1 13.83 -39.12 21.49
N SER A 2 13.84 -37.91 20.99
CA SER A 2 12.78 -37.40 20.04
C SER A 2 13.22 -36.03 19.50
N ILE A 3 14.28 -35.98 18.74
CA ILE A 3 14.68 -34.82 17.94
C ILE A 3 15.15 -35.42 16.62
N LEU A 4 14.22 -35.49 15.63
CA LEU A 4 14.50 -35.66 14.19
C LEU A 4 13.20 -36.04 13.47
N LYS A 5 12.27 -35.06 13.31
CA LYS A 5 11.14 -35.19 12.37
C LYS A 5 10.67 -33.85 11.76
N ASN A 6 11.46 -32.79 11.78
CA ASN A 6 11.05 -31.52 11.18
C ASN A 6 11.78 -31.11 9.89
N GLY A 7 12.56 -32.00 9.28
CA GLY A 7 13.32 -31.66 8.07
C GLY A 7 12.57 -31.86 6.75
N GLY A 8 11.45 -32.57 6.75
CA GLY A 8 10.69 -32.90 5.52
C GLY A 8 9.59 -31.92 5.14
N GLU A 9 8.89 -31.35 6.13
CA GLU A 9 7.74 -30.47 5.89
C GLU A 9 8.15 -29.06 5.40
N ASN A 10 9.34 -28.60 5.71
CA ASN A 10 9.80 -27.25 5.36
C ASN A 10 10.24 -27.08 3.88
N ARG A 11 10.41 -28.17 3.12
CA ARG A 11 10.81 -28.08 1.70
C ARG A 11 9.68 -27.59 0.78
N HIS A 12 8.42 -27.60 1.21
CA HIS A 12 7.26 -27.28 0.39
C HIS A 12 6.70 -25.84 0.63
N ARG A 13 7.23 -25.06 1.56
CA ARG A 13 6.69 -23.74 1.93
C ARG A 13 7.53 -22.59 1.40
N ARG A 14 7.59 -22.45 0.06
CA ARG A 14 8.40 -21.41 -0.62
C ARG A 14 7.54 -20.54 -1.53
N VAL A 15 7.39 -19.29 -1.18
CA VAL A 15 6.61 -18.30 -1.93
C VAL A 15 7.53 -17.45 -2.80
N ALA A 16 7.25 -17.39 -4.10
CA ALA A 16 7.73 -16.33 -4.97
C ALA A 16 6.75 -15.15 -4.85
N LEU A 17 7.12 -14.10 -4.12
CA LEU A 17 6.35 -12.88 -4.03
C LEU A 17 6.79 -11.94 -5.15
N LEU A 18 5.89 -11.62 -6.07
CA LEU A 18 6.20 -10.83 -7.24
C LEU A 18 5.67 -9.41 -7.09
N PHE A 19 6.59 -8.44 -7.07
CA PHE A 19 6.25 -7.02 -7.07
C PHE A 19 5.69 -6.61 -8.44
N ALA A 20 4.57 -5.92 -8.49
CA ALA A 20 3.96 -5.51 -9.74
C ALA A 20 4.66 -4.28 -10.33
N GLY A 21 4.89 -4.33 -11.64
CA GLY A 21 5.52 -3.24 -12.37
C GLY A 21 7.04 -3.19 -12.20
N VAL A 22 7.61 -2.08 -12.64
CA VAL A 22 9.03 -1.79 -12.53
C VAL A 22 9.27 -1.07 -11.21
N VAL A 23 10.23 -1.52 -10.41
CA VAL A 23 10.41 -1.02 -9.05
C VAL A 23 10.73 0.48 -9.02
N GLU A 24 11.47 0.99 -9.99
CA GLU A 24 11.80 2.41 -10.10
C GLU A 24 10.55 3.30 -10.24
N ASP A 25 9.50 2.84 -10.93
CA ASP A 25 8.28 3.65 -11.08
C ASP A 25 7.66 3.99 -9.72
N PHE A 26 7.77 3.07 -8.75
CA PHE A 26 7.37 3.31 -7.37
C PHE A 26 8.40 4.17 -6.62
N LEU A 27 9.68 3.82 -6.69
CA LEU A 27 10.75 4.48 -5.95
C LEU A 27 10.92 5.94 -6.35
N ASP A 28 10.90 6.24 -7.66
CA ASP A 28 10.97 7.61 -8.19
C ASP A 28 9.81 8.48 -7.67
N SER A 29 8.65 7.88 -7.42
CA SER A 29 7.48 8.60 -6.91
C SER A 29 7.62 9.10 -5.47
N ILE A 30 8.59 8.56 -4.72
CA ILE A 30 8.87 8.88 -3.32
C ILE A 30 10.33 9.31 -3.11
N GLY A 31 11.11 9.46 -4.18
CA GLY A 31 12.48 9.95 -4.14
C GLY A 31 13.49 8.96 -3.54
N LEU A 32 13.24 7.64 -3.66
CA LEU A 32 14.13 6.59 -3.15
C LEU A 32 14.87 5.87 -4.27
N SER A 33 16.04 5.32 -3.93
CA SER A 33 16.85 4.48 -4.80
C SER A 33 16.54 2.98 -4.62
N LEU A 34 17.05 2.15 -5.52
CA LEU A 34 17.01 0.70 -5.39
C LEU A 34 17.83 0.21 -4.18
N ASP A 35 18.88 0.94 -3.82
CA ASP A 35 19.66 0.66 -2.62
C ASP A 35 18.85 0.92 -1.35
N ASP A 36 18.16 2.07 -1.27
CA ASP A 36 17.25 2.37 -0.15
C ASP A 36 16.15 1.32 -0.02
N PHE A 37 15.62 0.82 -1.14
CA PHE A 37 14.64 -0.26 -1.16
C PHE A 37 15.16 -1.53 -0.49
N CYS A 38 16.42 -1.89 -0.74
CA CYS A 38 17.01 -3.10 -0.18
C CYS A 38 17.58 -2.91 1.23
N THR A 39 18.04 -1.71 1.59
CA THR A 39 18.78 -1.48 2.85
C THR A 39 17.94 -0.90 3.97
N SER A 40 16.93 -0.08 3.63
CA SER A 40 16.27 0.79 4.61
C SER A 40 14.75 0.71 4.59
N MET A 41 14.15 0.39 3.43
CA MET A 41 12.70 0.40 3.29
C MET A 41 12.06 -0.74 4.07
N THR A 42 11.06 -0.44 4.89
CA THR A 42 10.29 -1.42 5.66
C THR A 42 8.80 -1.11 5.62
N GLY A 43 7.97 -2.04 6.07
CA GLY A 43 6.52 -1.86 6.12
C GLY A 43 5.88 -1.89 4.75
N GLY A 44 4.76 -1.19 4.59
CA GLY A 44 3.94 -1.31 3.40
C GLY A 44 3.37 -2.72 3.24
N TRP A 45 2.68 -2.94 2.11
CA TRP A 45 2.06 -4.23 1.86
C TRP A 45 3.11 -5.34 1.61
N CYS A 46 4.17 -5.05 0.82
CA CYS A 46 5.15 -6.04 0.37
C CYS A 46 5.92 -6.68 1.53
N PHE A 47 6.59 -5.85 2.34
CA PHE A 47 7.38 -6.34 3.46
C PHE A 47 6.50 -6.86 4.60
N GLY A 48 5.32 -6.26 4.81
CA GLY A 48 4.33 -6.79 5.74
C GLY A 48 3.88 -8.21 5.38
N TYR A 49 3.62 -8.50 4.11
CA TYR A 49 3.31 -9.87 3.67
C TYR A 49 4.48 -10.83 3.84
N ILE A 50 5.71 -10.36 3.59
CA ILE A 50 6.93 -11.17 3.84
C ILE A 50 7.01 -11.55 5.32
N ASP A 51 6.79 -10.60 6.22
CA ASP A 51 6.87 -10.84 7.66
C ASP A 51 5.72 -11.76 8.13
N ALA A 52 4.50 -11.58 7.60
CA ALA A 52 3.36 -12.44 7.90
C ALA A 52 3.56 -13.87 7.39
N LEU A 53 4.08 -14.05 6.17
CA LEU A 53 4.42 -15.36 5.62
C LEU A 53 5.53 -16.03 6.44
N ARG A 54 6.54 -15.27 6.87
CA ARG A 54 7.62 -15.80 7.73
C ARG A 54 7.09 -16.26 9.09
N ALA A 55 6.22 -15.46 9.73
CA ALA A 55 5.59 -15.82 11.00
C ALA A 55 4.76 -17.11 10.87
N ALA A 56 4.20 -17.37 9.68
CA ALA A 56 3.47 -18.60 9.36
C ALA A 56 4.37 -19.76 8.87
N GLY A 57 5.70 -19.62 8.92
CA GLY A 57 6.66 -20.66 8.55
C GLY A 57 6.94 -20.80 7.04
N TRP A 58 6.58 -19.79 6.24
CA TRP A 58 6.89 -19.74 4.80
C TRP A 58 8.20 -19.02 4.54
N GLN A 59 9.00 -19.53 3.62
CA GLN A 59 10.17 -18.85 3.07
C GLN A 59 9.72 -18.04 1.85
N THR A 60 10.14 -16.79 1.78
CA THR A 60 9.76 -15.89 0.68
C THR A 60 10.98 -15.43 -0.08
N THR A 61 10.93 -15.44 -1.40
CA THR A 61 11.85 -14.70 -2.28
C THR A 61 11.04 -13.61 -2.98
N LEU A 62 11.50 -12.36 -2.85
CA LEU A 62 10.89 -11.21 -3.51
C LEU A 62 11.45 -11.08 -4.94
N PHE A 63 10.57 -10.99 -5.92
CA PHE A 63 10.92 -10.76 -7.32
C PHE A 63 10.49 -9.37 -7.76
N CYS A 64 11.43 -8.60 -8.31
CA CYS A 64 11.20 -7.26 -8.83
C CYS A 64 11.71 -7.14 -10.27
N LEU A 65 11.08 -6.26 -11.06
CA LEU A 65 11.61 -5.82 -12.36
C LEU A 65 12.33 -4.49 -12.18
N SER A 66 13.49 -4.33 -12.81
CA SER A 66 14.26 -3.10 -12.76
C SER A 66 14.86 -2.76 -14.13
N ARG A 67 14.96 -1.44 -14.41
CA ARG A 67 15.68 -0.91 -15.58
C ARG A 67 17.17 -0.78 -15.32
N GLN A 68 17.61 -0.85 -14.06
CA GLN A 68 19.00 -0.63 -13.64
C GLN A 68 19.87 -1.87 -13.73
N VAL A 69 19.28 -3.04 -14.00
CA VAL A 69 20.04 -4.29 -14.13
C VAL A 69 19.93 -4.84 -15.57
N GLU A 70 21.05 -5.38 -16.07
CA GLU A 70 21.09 -6.00 -17.40
C GLU A 70 20.89 -7.52 -17.37
N ALA A 71 21.13 -8.13 -16.23
CA ALA A 71 20.97 -9.57 -15.99
C ALA A 71 20.30 -9.82 -14.64
N PRO A 72 19.70 -11.01 -14.44
CA PRO A 72 19.13 -11.36 -13.13
C PRO A 72 20.15 -11.19 -12.01
N THR A 73 19.85 -10.27 -11.09
CA THR A 73 20.73 -9.89 -9.98
C THR A 73 20.08 -10.34 -8.67
N ARG A 74 20.89 -10.91 -7.78
CA ARG A 74 20.43 -11.36 -6.48
C ARG A 74 20.96 -10.43 -5.39
N LEU A 75 20.05 -9.86 -4.65
CA LEU A 75 20.31 -8.98 -3.51
C LEU A 75 19.65 -9.58 -2.26
N ARG A 76 19.85 -8.92 -1.15
CA ARG A 76 19.17 -9.23 0.11
C ARG A 76 18.53 -7.96 0.65
N HIS A 77 17.29 -8.06 1.02
CA HIS A 77 16.62 -6.99 1.76
C HIS A 77 17.08 -7.06 3.21
N ILE A 78 17.85 -6.06 3.65
CA ILE A 78 18.55 -6.08 4.95
C ILE A 78 17.56 -6.16 6.13
N PRO A 79 16.52 -5.30 6.24
CA PRO A 79 15.64 -5.32 7.41
C PRO A 79 14.86 -6.63 7.58
N SER A 80 14.43 -7.26 6.48
CA SER A 80 13.67 -8.51 6.54
C SER A 80 14.53 -9.75 6.26
N GLU A 81 15.80 -9.59 5.97
CA GLU A 81 16.73 -10.67 5.57
C GLU A 81 16.26 -11.53 4.36
N THR A 82 15.27 -11.04 3.62
CA THR A 82 14.63 -11.76 2.53
C THR A 82 15.47 -11.70 1.26
N PRO A 83 15.66 -12.83 0.54
CA PRO A 83 16.27 -12.81 -0.77
C PRO A 83 15.44 -11.97 -1.76
N VAL A 84 16.10 -11.09 -2.51
CA VAL A 84 15.50 -10.28 -3.57
C VAL A 84 16.12 -10.67 -4.90
N CYS A 85 15.30 -11.12 -5.82
CA CYS A 85 15.69 -11.43 -7.19
C CYS A 85 15.22 -10.31 -8.12
N ILE A 86 16.16 -9.51 -8.59
CA ILE A 86 15.88 -8.42 -9.52
C ILE A 86 16.10 -8.92 -10.94
N LEU A 87 15.06 -8.81 -11.75
CA LEU A 87 15.06 -9.20 -13.15
C LEU A 87 15.15 -7.95 -14.03
N PRO A 88 15.93 -7.99 -15.13
CA PRO A 88 15.95 -6.89 -16.09
C PRO A 88 14.57 -6.77 -16.76
N VAL A 89 14.15 -5.56 -17.03
CA VAL A 89 12.98 -5.33 -17.91
C VAL A 89 13.31 -5.87 -19.30
N SER A 90 12.35 -6.56 -19.94
CA SER A 90 12.63 -7.18 -21.24
C SER A 90 12.93 -6.13 -22.32
N ARG A 91 13.89 -6.40 -23.19
CA ARG A 91 14.25 -5.52 -24.31
C ARG A 91 13.06 -5.26 -25.24
N THR A 92 12.22 -6.28 -25.44
CA THR A 92 10.98 -6.15 -26.24
C THR A 92 10.02 -5.14 -25.64
N TYR A 93 9.86 -5.12 -24.31
CA TYR A 93 9.05 -4.10 -23.64
C TYR A 93 9.61 -2.70 -23.81
N VAL A 94 10.91 -2.52 -23.61
CA VAL A 94 11.58 -1.22 -23.80
C VAL A 94 11.37 -0.69 -25.21
N THR A 95 11.53 -1.54 -26.21
CA THR A 95 11.32 -1.19 -27.63
C THR A 95 9.85 -0.87 -27.96
N LEU A 96 8.91 -1.64 -27.41
CA LEU A 96 7.48 -1.44 -27.67
C LEU A 96 6.89 -0.26 -26.91
N SER A 97 7.33 -0.02 -25.68
CA SER A 97 6.83 1.08 -24.84
C SER A 97 7.34 2.45 -25.29
N GLY A 98 8.42 2.50 -26.06
CA GLY A 98 8.99 3.75 -26.58
C GLY A 98 9.45 4.72 -25.47
N GLY A 99 9.85 4.20 -24.32
CA GLY A 99 10.25 5.00 -23.16
C GLY A 99 9.08 5.62 -22.37
N ILE A 100 7.84 5.37 -22.77
CA ILE A 100 6.66 5.81 -22.01
C ILE A 100 6.34 4.72 -21.00
N VAL A 101 6.89 4.85 -19.82
CA VAL A 101 6.56 3.98 -18.71
C VAL A 101 5.96 4.84 -17.60
N ASP A 102 4.67 4.66 -17.37
CA ASP A 102 4.02 5.10 -16.15
C ASP A 102 3.12 3.99 -15.63
N SER A 103 3.67 3.18 -14.74
CA SER A 103 2.91 2.11 -14.06
C SER A 103 1.98 2.66 -12.98
N TYR A 104 2.16 3.91 -12.57
CA TYR A 104 1.40 4.55 -11.48
C TYR A 104 0.51 5.73 -11.93
N GLY A 105 0.21 5.81 -13.25
CA GLY A 105 -0.88 6.66 -13.72
C GLY A 105 -0.62 8.16 -13.69
N ARG A 106 0.62 8.62 -13.85
CA ARG A 106 0.82 10.01 -14.24
C ARG A 106 0.15 10.22 -15.59
N PRO A 107 -0.75 11.22 -15.73
CA PRO A 107 -1.22 11.55 -17.07
C PRO A 107 0.02 11.90 -17.88
N ALA A 108 0.38 11.03 -18.84
CA ALA A 108 1.45 11.34 -19.77
C ALA A 108 1.20 12.77 -20.24
N GLN A 109 2.17 13.67 -19.98
CA GLN A 109 2.06 15.03 -20.48
C GLN A 109 1.60 14.90 -21.91
N ARG A 110 0.43 15.45 -22.22
CA ARG A 110 -0.14 15.45 -23.56
C ARG A 110 0.84 16.18 -24.47
N ALA A 111 1.85 15.45 -24.94
CA ALA A 111 2.57 15.90 -26.12
C ALA A 111 1.50 16.02 -27.22
N SER A 112 1.19 17.24 -27.55
CA SER A 112 0.19 17.64 -28.54
C SER A 112 0.66 17.34 -29.97
N ASP A 113 1.24 16.15 -30.19
CA ASP A 113 1.58 15.71 -31.52
C ASP A 113 0.32 15.15 -32.18
N ARG A 114 -0.22 15.90 -33.15
CA ARG A 114 -1.23 15.42 -34.10
C ARG A 114 -0.67 14.25 -34.91
N VAL A 115 -0.64 13.07 -34.31
CA VAL A 115 -0.24 11.83 -34.98
C VAL A 115 -1.39 11.33 -35.81
N THR A 116 -1.25 11.36 -37.14
CA THR A 116 -2.29 10.98 -38.13
C THR A 116 -2.21 9.49 -38.48
N GLY A 117 -3.38 8.87 -38.70
CA GLY A 117 -3.57 7.60 -39.41
C GLY A 117 -2.89 6.36 -38.80
N VAL A 118 -2.06 5.68 -39.60
CA VAL A 118 -1.40 4.39 -39.28
C VAL A 118 -0.51 4.47 -38.02
N ARG A 119 0.16 5.59 -37.78
CA ARG A 119 0.99 5.80 -36.58
C ARG A 119 0.17 5.81 -35.30
N ARG A 120 -1.10 6.26 -35.35
CA ARG A 120 -2.02 6.22 -34.21
C ARG A 120 -2.45 4.78 -33.89
N LEU A 121 -2.72 3.98 -34.92
CA LEU A 121 -3.07 2.56 -34.78
C LEU A 121 -1.92 1.74 -34.21
N THR A 122 -0.70 1.92 -34.73
CA THR A 122 0.47 1.23 -34.24
C THR A 122 0.83 1.63 -32.80
N ARG A 123 0.69 2.91 -32.44
CA ARG A 123 0.89 3.40 -31.07
C ARG A 123 -0.17 2.82 -30.12
N SER A 124 -1.43 2.75 -30.55
CA SER A 124 -2.52 2.13 -29.78
C SER A 124 -2.25 0.64 -29.55
N PHE A 125 -1.90 -0.10 -30.59
CA PHE A 125 -1.57 -1.53 -30.50
C PHE A 125 -0.35 -1.78 -29.59
N ARG A 126 0.72 -1.01 -29.74
CA ARG A 126 1.89 -1.10 -28.86
C ARG A 126 1.51 -0.87 -27.39
N ARG A 127 0.66 0.11 -27.11
CA ARG A 127 0.17 0.40 -25.76
C ARG A 127 -0.66 -0.73 -25.17
N GLU A 128 -1.42 -1.44 -25.99
CA GLU A 128 -2.22 -2.60 -25.56
C GLU A 128 -1.34 -3.81 -25.20
N VAL A 129 -0.30 -4.05 -25.99
CA VAL A 129 0.44 -5.31 -25.95
C VAL A 129 1.73 -5.22 -25.12
N SER A 130 2.36 -4.04 -25.04
CA SER A 130 3.66 -3.88 -24.36
C SER A 130 3.70 -4.41 -22.92
N PRO A 131 2.68 -4.24 -22.06
CA PRO A 131 2.74 -4.70 -20.68
C PRO A 131 2.90 -6.21 -20.52
N TYR A 132 2.42 -6.98 -21.52
CA TYR A 132 2.57 -8.44 -21.53
C TYR A 132 4.01 -8.89 -21.80
N PHE A 133 4.86 -7.99 -22.31
CA PHE A 133 6.27 -8.26 -22.58
C PHE A 133 7.21 -7.69 -21.51
N ALA A 134 6.69 -7.09 -20.44
CA ALA A 134 7.56 -6.51 -19.41
C ALA A 134 8.43 -7.56 -18.71
N ILE A 135 7.88 -8.75 -18.48
CA ILE A 135 8.57 -9.84 -17.78
C ILE A 135 9.50 -10.59 -18.73
N PRO A 136 10.78 -10.79 -18.38
CA PRO A 136 11.67 -11.71 -19.07
C PRO A 136 11.32 -13.16 -18.67
N ILE A 137 10.36 -13.77 -19.38
CA ILE A 137 9.73 -15.05 -19.03
C ILE A 137 10.77 -16.15 -18.74
N LEU A 138 11.77 -16.33 -19.63
CA LEU A 138 12.78 -17.38 -19.45
C LEU A 138 13.61 -17.15 -18.19
N ALA A 139 13.99 -15.91 -17.91
CA ALA A 139 14.73 -15.57 -16.70
C ALA A 139 13.88 -15.80 -15.45
N LEU A 140 12.61 -15.40 -15.47
CA LEU A 140 11.69 -15.66 -14.36
C LEU A 140 11.53 -17.15 -14.09
N VAL A 141 11.27 -17.97 -15.11
CA VAL A 141 11.14 -19.43 -14.98
C VAL A 141 12.42 -20.05 -14.40
N HIS A 142 13.59 -19.64 -14.90
CA HIS A 142 14.86 -20.11 -14.38
C HIS A 142 15.03 -19.79 -12.90
N GLN A 143 14.72 -18.54 -12.49
CA GLN A 143 14.87 -18.13 -11.09
C GLN A 143 13.81 -18.78 -10.18
N LEU A 144 12.56 -18.96 -10.61
CA LEU A 144 11.53 -19.69 -9.84
C LEU A 144 11.97 -21.12 -9.53
N ARG A 145 12.59 -21.80 -10.51
CA ARG A 145 13.17 -23.16 -10.31
C ARG A 145 14.37 -23.14 -9.37
N ARG A 146 15.27 -22.17 -9.55
CA ARG A 146 16.46 -22.00 -8.70
C ARG A 146 16.11 -21.77 -7.22
N GLU A 147 15.08 -20.96 -6.98
CA GLU A 147 14.57 -20.69 -5.62
C GLU A 147 13.67 -21.83 -5.10
N ALA A 148 13.43 -22.87 -5.89
CA ALA A 148 12.52 -23.97 -5.59
C ALA A 148 11.14 -23.46 -5.10
N SER A 149 10.62 -22.43 -5.75
CA SER A 149 9.33 -21.84 -5.43
C SER A 149 8.21 -22.85 -5.61
N THR A 150 7.33 -22.94 -4.62
CA THR A 150 6.18 -23.87 -4.63
C THR A 150 4.86 -23.13 -4.87
N VAL A 151 4.86 -21.81 -4.70
CA VAL A 151 3.70 -20.92 -4.86
C VAL A 151 4.14 -19.62 -5.49
N ILE A 152 3.32 -19.07 -6.35
CA ILE A 152 3.46 -17.70 -6.87
C ILE A 152 2.39 -16.82 -6.20
N LEU A 153 2.80 -15.74 -5.56
CA LEU A 153 1.94 -14.69 -5.03
C LEU A 153 2.28 -13.38 -5.73
N THR A 154 1.36 -12.86 -6.54
CA THR A 154 1.58 -11.60 -7.26
C THR A 154 0.92 -10.44 -6.54
N GLN A 155 1.57 -9.29 -6.58
CA GLN A 155 0.90 -8.04 -6.26
C GLN A 155 -0.01 -7.67 -7.41
N ASP A 156 -1.22 -7.26 -7.06
CA ASP A 156 -2.21 -6.62 -7.89
C ASP A 156 -2.57 -7.34 -9.20
N TYR A 157 -3.74 -7.95 -9.20
CA TYR A 157 -4.25 -8.69 -10.35
C TYR A 157 -4.79 -7.78 -11.48
N GLU A 158 -4.75 -6.46 -11.36
CA GLU A 158 -5.17 -5.55 -12.43
C GLU A 158 -4.08 -5.28 -13.49
N TYR A 159 -2.87 -5.79 -13.30
CA TYR A 159 -1.78 -5.66 -14.27
C TYR A 159 -1.65 -6.89 -15.20
N ALA A 160 -1.24 -6.67 -16.44
CA ALA A 160 -0.93 -7.71 -17.43
C ALA A 160 0.07 -8.77 -16.92
N TYR A 161 0.92 -8.36 -16.02
CA TYR A 161 1.87 -9.17 -15.28
C TYR A 161 1.21 -10.37 -14.54
N PHE A 162 0.07 -10.16 -13.91
CA PHE A 162 -0.70 -11.23 -13.28
C PHE A 162 -1.16 -12.27 -14.30
N ASP A 163 -1.66 -11.83 -15.46
CA ASP A 163 -2.13 -12.75 -16.52
C ASP A 163 -1.01 -13.69 -16.98
N ILE A 164 0.22 -13.15 -17.13
CA ILE A 164 1.42 -13.94 -17.45
C ILE A 164 1.75 -14.91 -16.32
N CYS A 165 1.68 -14.49 -15.07
CA CYS A 165 1.96 -15.37 -13.93
C CYS A 165 0.97 -16.53 -13.85
N VAL A 166 -0.31 -16.33 -14.17
CA VAL A 166 -1.31 -17.41 -14.23
C VAL A 166 -0.97 -18.40 -15.33
N LEU A 167 -0.57 -17.93 -16.51
CA LEU A 167 -0.13 -18.80 -17.60
C LEU A 167 1.11 -19.62 -17.20
N LEU A 168 2.12 -18.97 -16.65
CA LEU A 168 3.35 -19.63 -16.18
C LEU A 168 3.08 -20.63 -15.05
N GLY A 169 2.23 -20.28 -14.10
CA GLY A 169 1.83 -21.17 -13.01
C GLY A 169 1.22 -22.46 -13.53
N ARG A 170 0.36 -22.39 -14.55
CA ARG A 170 -0.20 -23.57 -15.21
C ARG A 170 0.88 -24.41 -15.87
N MET A 171 1.82 -23.78 -16.60
CA MET A 171 2.92 -24.49 -17.30
C MET A 171 3.88 -25.15 -16.31
N LEU A 172 4.15 -24.52 -15.18
CA LEU A 172 5.09 -24.98 -14.16
C LEU A 172 4.42 -25.83 -13.07
N ARG A 173 3.09 -25.98 -13.11
CA ARG A 173 2.27 -26.63 -12.07
C ARG A 173 2.45 -25.95 -10.69
N LEU A 174 2.56 -24.64 -10.68
CA LEU A 174 2.63 -23.81 -9.47
C LEU A 174 1.28 -23.12 -9.24
N PRO A 175 0.71 -23.20 -8.05
CA PRO A 175 -0.47 -22.43 -7.69
C PRO A 175 -0.15 -20.93 -7.72
N VAL A 176 -1.08 -20.14 -8.27
CA VAL A 176 -0.96 -18.70 -8.40
C VAL A 176 -2.04 -18.02 -7.60
N TYR A 177 -1.61 -17.15 -6.71
CA TYR A 177 -2.44 -16.25 -5.93
C TYR A 177 -2.10 -14.80 -6.27
N ALA A 178 -3.05 -13.90 -6.07
CA ALA A 178 -2.81 -12.48 -6.33
C ALA A 178 -3.54 -11.61 -5.31
N THR A 179 -2.92 -10.47 -4.97
CA THR A 179 -3.56 -9.46 -4.13
C THR A 179 -4.20 -8.37 -4.98
N PHE A 180 -5.05 -7.54 -4.35
CA PHE A 180 -5.49 -6.27 -4.89
C PHE A 180 -4.98 -5.14 -3.99
N GLN A 181 -4.24 -4.22 -4.56
CA GLN A 181 -3.63 -3.10 -3.84
C GLN A 181 -4.18 -1.73 -4.27
N GLY A 182 -5.33 -1.74 -4.97
CA GLY A 182 -6.08 -0.52 -5.29
C GLY A 182 -5.74 0.11 -6.64
N SER A 183 -5.12 -0.62 -7.55
CA SER A 183 -4.93 -0.12 -8.90
C SER A 183 -6.27 -0.01 -9.64
N THR A 184 -6.43 1.06 -10.39
CA THR A 184 -7.49 1.14 -11.40
C THR A 184 -6.94 0.54 -12.67
N GLY A 185 -7.39 -0.67 -13.01
CA GLY A 185 -6.95 -1.39 -14.21
C GLY A 185 -6.91 -0.49 -15.45
N GLY A 186 -5.95 -0.72 -16.33
CA GLY A 186 -5.63 0.17 -17.47
C GLY A 186 -6.72 0.35 -18.52
N GLY A 187 -7.89 -0.29 -18.36
CA GLY A 187 -9.02 -0.17 -19.30
C GLY A 187 -8.69 -0.61 -20.74
N ARG A 188 -7.62 -1.40 -20.91
CA ARG A 188 -7.16 -1.86 -22.21
C ARG A 188 -8.07 -2.97 -22.75
N ARG A 189 -8.33 -2.97 -24.04
CA ARG A 189 -9.23 -3.96 -24.69
C ARG A 189 -8.71 -5.39 -24.52
N LEU A 190 -7.40 -5.59 -24.73
CA LEU A 190 -6.76 -6.89 -24.58
C LEU A 190 -6.84 -7.41 -23.15
N GLU A 191 -6.59 -6.57 -22.17
CA GLU A 191 -6.77 -6.91 -20.74
C GLU A 191 -8.22 -7.32 -20.45
N GLY A 192 -9.20 -6.61 -21.02
CA GLY A 192 -10.61 -6.96 -20.86
C GLY A 192 -10.98 -8.36 -21.37
N LEU A 193 -10.24 -8.91 -22.32
CA LEU A 193 -10.44 -10.27 -22.86
C LEU A 193 -9.67 -11.34 -22.04
N ILE A 194 -8.46 -11.05 -21.62
CA ILE A 194 -7.55 -12.00 -20.95
C ILE A 194 -7.84 -12.07 -19.45
N ARG A 195 -7.96 -10.91 -18.79
CA ARG A 195 -8.09 -10.78 -17.33
C ARG A 195 -9.22 -11.62 -16.72
N PRO A 196 -10.45 -11.65 -17.27
CA PRO A 196 -11.51 -12.47 -16.70
C PRO A 196 -11.18 -13.98 -16.70
N ARG A 197 -10.42 -14.44 -17.70
CA ARG A 197 -9.97 -15.83 -17.77
C ARG A 197 -8.85 -16.11 -16.76
N ALA A 198 -7.90 -15.19 -16.64
CA ALA A 198 -6.80 -15.29 -15.67
C ALA A 198 -7.32 -15.29 -14.24
N LEU A 199 -8.25 -14.39 -13.89
CA LEU A 199 -8.87 -14.32 -12.57
C LEU A 199 -9.58 -15.62 -12.19
N ARG A 200 -10.37 -16.20 -13.10
CA ARG A 200 -11.04 -17.49 -12.86
C ARG A 200 -10.07 -18.65 -12.76
N ALA A 201 -8.93 -18.58 -13.46
CA ALA A 201 -7.91 -19.62 -13.48
C ALA A 201 -6.93 -19.55 -12.30
N ALA A 202 -6.83 -18.44 -11.62
CA ALA A 202 -6.03 -18.29 -10.40
C ALA A 202 -6.52 -19.24 -9.30
N HIS A 203 -5.63 -19.63 -8.38
CA HIS A 203 -5.96 -20.49 -7.24
C HIS A 203 -6.66 -19.71 -6.13
N GLY A 204 -6.28 -18.44 -5.93
CA GLY A 204 -6.96 -17.55 -5.00
C GLY A 204 -6.64 -16.09 -5.27
N LEU A 205 -7.60 -15.24 -4.91
CA LEU A 205 -7.51 -13.79 -5.02
C LEU A 205 -7.73 -13.16 -3.65
N ILE A 206 -6.81 -12.30 -3.26
CA ILE A 206 -6.83 -11.61 -1.97
C ILE A 206 -7.30 -10.19 -2.21
N THR A 207 -8.33 -9.80 -1.47
CA THR A 207 -8.78 -8.42 -1.39
C THR A 207 -9.04 -8.05 0.07
N SER A 208 -8.85 -6.78 0.42
CA SER A 208 -9.15 -6.29 1.77
C SER A 208 -10.47 -5.54 1.84
N SER A 209 -11.26 -5.53 0.75
CA SER A 209 -12.51 -4.81 0.63
C SER A 209 -13.65 -5.74 0.18
N SER A 210 -14.77 -5.69 0.90
CA SER A 210 -15.97 -6.45 0.52
C SER A 210 -16.55 -6.00 -0.82
N SER A 211 -16.45 -4.70 -1.15
CA SER A 211 -16.89 -4.17 -2.44
C SER A 211 -16.04 -4.71 -3.60
N GLU A 212 -14.74 -4.83 -3.40
CA GLU A 212 -13.85 -5.43 -4.39
C GLU A 212 -14.11 -6.93 -4.54
N ALA A 213 -14.31 -7.65 -3.43
CA ALA A 213 -14.71 -9.06 -3.46
C ALA A 213 -15.99 -9.26 -4.31
N GLN A 214 -17.00 -8.44 -4.07
CA GLN A 214 -18.24 -8.47 -4.87
C GLN A 214 -17.99 -8.13 -6.35
N ARG A 215 -17.14 -7.13 -6.64
CA ARG A 215 -16.79 -6.74 -8.00
C ARG A 215 -16.21 -7.90 -8.79
N ILE A 216 -15.23 -8.62 -8.24
CA ILE A 216 -14.58 -9.73 -8.96
C ILE A 216 -15.51 -10.95 -9.11
N ILE A 217 -16.36 -11.22 -8.14
CA ILE A 217 -17.36 -12.28 -8.23
C ILE A 217 -18.41 -11.95 -9.31
N GLN A 218 -19.02 -10.77 -9.23
CA GLN A 218 -20.12 -10.38 -10.11
C GLN A 218 -19.66 -10.05 -11.53
N ARG A 219 -18.59 -9.26 -11.66
CA ARG A 219 -18.13 -8.77 -12.96
C ARG A 219 -17.36 -9.81 -13.76
N TYR A 220 -16.52 -10.61 -13.08
CA TYR A 220 -15.60 -11.55 -13.74
C TYR A 220 -15.99 -13.00 -13.58
N GLY A 221 -17.03 -13.32 -12.79
CA GLY A 221 -17.50 -14.68 -12.55
C GLY A 221 -16.48 -15.55 -11.81
N VAL A 222 -15.73 -14.96 -10.89
CA VAL A 222 -14.81 -15.69 -10.02
C VAL A 222 -15.63 -16.44 -8.96
N HIS A 223 -15.29 -17.71 -8.74
CA HIS A 223 -15.98 -18.50 -7.71
C HIS A 223 -15.71 -17.92 -6.31
N PRO A 224 -16.74 -17.72 -5.46
CA PRO A 224 -16.59 -17.09 -4.14
C PRO A 224 -15.52 -17.73 -3.25
N GLU A 225 -15.35 -19.04 -3.32
CA GLU A 225 -14.35 -19.79 -2.54
C GLU A 225 -12.89 -19.45 -2.89
N LYS A 226 -12.65 -18.84 -4.04
CA LYS A 226 -11.33 -18.34 -4.45
C LYS A 226 -11.05 -16.93 -3.96
N VAL A 227 -12.03 -16.24 -3.38
CA VAL A 227 -11.91 -14.85 -2.95
C VAL A 227 -11.69 -14.80 -1.45
N TRP A 228 -10.53 -14.30 -1.05
CA TRP A 228 -10.09 -14.21 0.33
C TRP A 228 -10.04 -12.76 0.77
N GLN A 229 -10.65 -12.46 1.90
CA GLN A 229 -10.57 -11.12 2.50
C GLN A 229 -9.44 -11.12 3.54
N ILE A 230 -8.23 -10.86 3.09
CA ILE A 230 -7.02 -10.80 3.94
C ILE A 230 -6.45 -9.39 3.87
N PRO A 231 -6.36 -8.68 5.02
CA PRO A 231 -5.84 -7.32 5.06
C PRO A 231 -4.32 -7.28 4.94
N ASN A 232 -3.77 -6.09 4.73
CA ASN A 232 -2.34 -5.87 4.91
C ASN A 232 -1.99 -5.90 6.41
N PRO A 233 -0.91 -6.58 6.82
CA PRO A 233 -0.53 -6.67 8.22
C PRO A 233 0.21 -5.43 8.69
N ILE A 234 0.26 -5.29 10.03
CA ILE A 234 1.06 -4.28 10.72
C ILE A 234 1.95 -4.95 11.77
N ASP A 235 3.19 -4.51 11.87
CA ASP A 235 4.12 -4.94 12.91
C ASP A 235 3.84 -4.21 14.22
N LEU A 236 3.25 -4.91 15.18
CA LEU A 236 2.89 -4.37 16.49
C LEU A 236 4.08 -4.23 17.44
N ASN A 237 5.24 -4.83 17.14
CA ASN A 237 6.46 -4.60 17.89
C ASN A 237 7.10 -3.27 17.49
N LEU A 238 7.03 -2.95 16.22
CA LEU A 238 7.48 -1.67 15.68
C LEU A 238 6.49 -0.56 16.02
N TRP A 239 5.22 -0.73 15.67
CA TRP A 239 4.16 0.25 15.88
C TRP A 239 3.43 -0.02 17.21
N ARG A 240 3.88 0.66 18.25
CA ARG A 240 3.32 0.55 19.60
C ARG A 240 3.34 1.91 20.30
N PRO A 241 2.47 2.13 21.28
CA PRO A 241 2.49 3.37 22.06
C PRO A 241 3.85 3.66 22.69
N MET A 242 4.23 4.92 22.71
CA MET A 242 5.37 5.47 23.43
C MET A 242 4.86 6.58 24.37
N ASN A 243 5.72 7.00 25.29
CA ASN A 243 5.40 8.13 26.13
C ASN A 243 5.23 9.39 25.27
N ARG A 244 4.04 10.00 25.34
CA ARG A 244 3.65 11.16 24.52
C ARG A 244 4.54 12.38 24.80
N ASP A 245 4.79 12.67 26.08
CA ASP A 245 5.53 13.87 26.47
C ASP A 245 7.02 13.75 26.13
N GLU A 246 7.56 12.53 26.23
CA GLU A 246 8.92 12.23 25.78
C GLU A 246 9.03 12.37 24.26
N SER A 247 8.07 11.82 23.50
CA SER A 247 8.01 11.94 22.04
C SER A 247 7.96 13.42 21.63
N ARG A 248 7.14 14.24 22.31
CA ARG A 248 7.04 15.67 22.05
C ARG A 248 8.31 16.43 22.37
N ARG A 249 8.94 16.16 23.51
CA ARG A 249 10.24 16.77 23.86
C ARG A 249 11.30 16.48 22.81
N HIS A 250 11.34 15.24 22.32
CA HIS A 250 12.31 14.82 21.31
C HIS A 250 12.11 15.51 19.96
N LEU A 251 10.85 15.82 19.63
CA LEU A 251 10.47 16.48 18.37
C LEU A 251 10.38 18.01 18.50
N GLY A 252 10.70 18.58 19.66
CA GLY A 252 10.56 20.01 19.90
C GLY A 252 9.11 20.50 19.87
N LEU A 253 8.14 19.64 20.15
CA LEU A 253 6.72 19.97 20.15
C LEU A 253 6.23 20.39 21.54
N SER A 254 5.32 21.37 21.56
CA SER A 254 4.72 21.83 22.82
C SER A 254 3.91 20.73 23.50
N PRO A 255 4.03 20.52 24.83
CA PRO A 255 3.27 19.51 25.55
C PRO A 255 1.76 19.80 25.61
N GLN A 256 1.33 21.08 25.54
CA GLN A 256 -0.06 21.48 25.66
C GLN A 256 -0.82 21.52 24.32
N THR A 257 -0.13 21.77 23.22
CA THR A 257 -0.75 21.90 21.89
C THR A 257 -1.36 20.57 21.44
N LEU A 258 -2.62 20.59 21.04
CA LEU A 258 -3.26 19.42 20.42
C LEU A 258 -2.76 19.26 18.98
N ILE A 259 -2.42 18.02 18.61
CA ILE A 259 -1.82 17.71 17.31
C ILE A 259 -2.71 16.76 16.54
N VAL A 260 -3.18 17.23 15.38
CA VAL A 260 -3.79 16.39 14.35
C VAL A 260 -2.70 16.03 13.34
N ILE A 261 -2.56 14.75 13.00
CA ILE A 261 -1.50 14.28 12.12
C ILE A 261 -2.06 13.52 10.91
N CYS A 262 -1.43 13.74 9.75
CA CYS A 262 -1.62 12.97 8.52
C CYS A 262 -0.25 12.66 7.94
N HIS A 263 -0.02 11.42 7.46
CA HIS A 263 1.22 11.08 6.79
C HIS A 263 1.01 10.21 5.56
N GLY A 264 1.92 10.30 4.61
CA GLY A 264 1.90 9.55 3.37
C GLY A 264 2.31 10.39 2.17
N ARG A 265 2.11 9.86 0.96
CA ARG A 265 2.44 10.58 -0.28
C ARG A 265 1.63 11.85 -0.43
N ILE A 266 2.29 12.93 -0.83
CA ILE A 266 1.63 14.21 -1.12
C ILE A 266 1.01 14.14 -2.52
N GLN A 267 -0.31 13.94 -2.54
CA GLN A 267 -1.17 13.93 -3.72
C GLN A 267 -2.45 14.67 -3.39
N MET A 268 -2.54 15.94 -3.78
CA MET A 268 -3.60 16.86 -3.33
C MET A 268 -5.00 16.29 -3.51
N TYR A 269 -5.33 15.86 -4.72
CA TYR A 269 -6.67 15.33 -5.02
C TYR A 269 -6.89 13.93 -4.44
N HIS A 270 -5.97 13.01 -4.71
CA HIS A 270 -6.15 11.60 -4.35
C HIS A 270 -6.22 11.39 -2.83
N LYS A 271 -5.31 12.05 -2.10
CA LYS A 271 -5.26 12.01 -0.63
C LYS A 271 -6.21 13.00 0.04
N GLY A 272 -6.98 13.79 -0.73
CA GLY A 272 -7.93 14.75 -0.20
C GLY A 272 -7.28 15.83 0.68
N LEU A 273 -6.02 16.18 0.39
CA LEU A 273 -5.33 17.20 1.17
C LEU A 273 -5.98 18.57 1.01
N ASP A 274 -6.59 18.85 -0.12
CA ASP A 274 -7.45 20.02 -0.35
C ASP A 274 -8.63 20.05 0.63
N VAL A 275 -9.34 18.93 0.77
CA VAL A 275 -10.46 18.78 1.74
C VAL A 275 -9.97 18.92 3.17
N LEU A 276 -8.82 18.32 3.50
CA LEU A 276 -8.23 18.43 4.84
C LEU A 276 -7.85 19.87 5.19
N LEU A 277 -7.23 20.58 4.26
CA LEU A 277 -6.83 21.99 4.48
C LEU A 277 -8.06 22.89 4.66
N ASP A 278 -9.10 22.72 3.85
CA ASP A 278 -10.36 23.45 3.98
C ASP A 278 -11.09 23.13 5.30
N ALA A 279 -11.04 21.87 5.75
CA ALA A 279 -11.55 21.47 7.05
C ALA A 279 -10.72 22.10 8.20
N TRP A 280 -9.40 22.13 8.07
CA TRP A 280 -8.51 22.69 9.07
C TRP A 280 -8.74 24.18 9.28
N GLU A 281 -9.00 24.93 8.23
CA GLU A 281 -9.37 26.35 8.34
C GLU A 281 -10.66 26.58 9.16
N ARG A 282 -11.58 25.60 9.13
CA ARG A 282 -12.80 25.62 9.97
C ARG A 282 -12.48 25.26 11.42
N VAL A 283 -11.69 24.20 11.63
CA VAL A 283 -11.24 23.77 12.96
C VAL A 283 -10.58 24.92 13.73
N ARG A 284 -9.70 25.67 13.07
CA ARG A 284 -8.99 26.80 13.68
C ARG A 284 -9.90 27.93 14.19
N LYS A 285 -11.15 27.99 13.77
CA LYS A 285 -12.12 28.99 14.25
C LYS A 285 -12.78 28.58 15.57
N SER A 286 -12.64 27.31 15.99
CA SER A 286 -13.13 26.83 17.28
C SER A 286 -12.12 27.09 18.41
N PRO A 287 -12.58 27.18 19.69
CA PRO A 287 -11.70 27.41 20.82
C PRO A 287 -10.55 26.38 20.93
N ALA A 288 -10.86 25.08 20.88
CA ALA A 288 -9.84 24.03 20.93
C ALA A 288 -8.94 24.01 19.68
N GLY A 289 -9.47 24.44 18.53
CA GLY A 289 -8.73 24.51 17.28
C GLY A 289 -7.69 25.62 17.22
N GLN A 290 -7.90 26.74 17.96
CA GLN A 290 -6.99 27.89 17.97
C GLN A 290 -5.59 27.49 18.48
N ASP A 291 -5.52 26.60 19.47
CA ASP A 291 -4.26 26.12 20.06
C ASP A 291 -3.79 24.76 19.47
N SER A 292 -4.50 24.27 18.46
CA SER A 292 -4.14 23.01 17.79
C SER A 292 -3.18 23.23 16.62
N ARG A 293 -2.48 22.17 16.24
CA ARG A 293 -1.57 22.12 15.08
C ARG A 293 -1.91 20.93 14.18
N LEU A 294 -1.90 21.18 12.87
CA LEU A 294 -1.91 20.10 11.86
C LEU A 294 -0.48 19.80 11.46
N VAL A 295 -0.09 18.52 11.54
CA VAL A 295 1.21 18.02 11.10
C VAL A 295 1.01 17.14 9.88
N LEU A 296 1.62 17.53 8.77
CA LEU A 296 1.66 16.76 7.53
C LEU A 296 3.07 16.18 7.38
N ILE A 297 3.20 14.87 7.08
CA ILE A 297 4.51 14.24 6.88
C ILE A 297 4.48 13.47 5.57
N GLY A 298 5.42 13.79 4.69
CA GLY A 298 5.58 13.11 3.42
C GLY A 298 5.97 14.02 2.29
N SER A 299 6.24 13.40 1.14
CA SER A 299 6.54 14.05 -0.14
C SER A 299 5.80 13.34 -1.27
N GLY A 300 5.71 13.98 -2.43
CA GLY A 300 5.03 13.40 -3.57
C GLY A 300 4.97 14.30 -4.81
N SER A 301 4.16 13.89 -5.78
CA SER A 301 4.05 14.60 -7.07
C SER A 301 3.51 16.03 -6.95
N ASP A 302 2.78 16.32 -5.87
CA ASP A 302 2.06 17.58 -5.69
C ASP A 302 2.69 18.49 -4.63
N ASP A 303 3.96 18.26 -4.27
CA ASP A 303 4.70 19.05 -3.26
C ASP A 303 4.68 20.54 -3.58
N ALA A 304 4.90 20.93 -4.83
CA ALA A 304 4.84 22.33 -5.25
C ALA A 304 3.43 22.96 -5.03
N ILE A 305 2.38 22.16 -5.31
CA ILE A 305 0.98 22.62 -5.15
C ILE A 305 0.66 22.80 -3.67
N LEU A 306 1.11 21.86 -2.82
CA LEU A 306 0.90 21.95 -1.38
C LEU A 306 1.63 23.18 -0.80
N ARG A 307 2.88 23.43 -1.19
CA ARG A 307 3.67 24.58 -0.74
C ARG A 307 2.96 25.89 -1.08
N GLU A 308 2.55 26.06 -2.34
CA GLU A 308 1.80 27.23 -2.78
C GLU A 308 0.48 27.42 -1.99
N ARG A 309 -0.22 26.33 -1.69
CA ARG A 309 -1.47 26.39 -0.90
C ARG A 309 -1.20 26.84 0.54
N LEU A 310 -0.13 26.33 1.16
CA LEU A 310 0.25 26.71 2.53
C LEU A 310 0.70 28.18 2.62
N GLU A 311 1.49 28.65 1.65
CA GLU A 311 1.92 30.05 1.57
C GLU A 311 0.72 31.01 1.45
N ARG A 312 -0.23 30.71 0.57
CA ARG A 312 -1.45 31.52 0.39
C ARG A 312 -2.34 31.55 1.63
N SER A 313 -2.43 30.47 2.37
CA SER A 313 -3.29 30.40 3.56
C SER A 313 -2.72 31.15 4.75
N GLY A 314 -1.45 31.58 4.69
CA GLY A 314 -0.76 32.25 5.81
C GLY A 314 -0.77 31.44 7.11
N SER A 315 -0.84 30.11 6.99
CA SER A 315 -1.23 29.25 8.08
C SER A 315 -0.07 28.92 9.00
N CYS A 316 0.06 29.69 10.07
CA CYS A 316 1.07 29.52 11.13
C CYS A 316 0.85 28.25 11.99
N ARG A 317 -0.23 27.49 11.78
CA ARG A 317 -0.58 26.30 12.58
C ARG A 317 -0.54 24.99 11.80
N ILE A 318 0.00 25.00 10.57
CA ILE A 318 0.28 23.79 9.81
C ILE A 318 1.78 23.63 9.73
N GLN A 319 2.27 22.46 10.12
CA GLN A 319 3.65 22.07 9.96
C GLN A 319 3.72 20.96 8.92
N TRP A 320 4.44 21.18 7.85
CA TRP A 320 4.71 20.16 6.85
C TRP A 320 6.17 19.74 6.93
N ILE A 321 6.38 18.42 7.07
CA ILE A 321 7.69 17.77 7.03
C ILE A 321 7.82 17.15 5.63
N GLU A 322 8.52 17.88 4.77
CA GLU A 322 8.64 17.63 3.33
C GLU A 322 9.68 16.55 3.05
N GLN A 323 9.45 15.35 3.59
CA GLN A 323 10.28 14.18 3.29
C GLN A 323 9.51 12.90 3.49
N TYR A 324 9.87 11.85 2.74
CA TYR A 324 9.43 10.51 3.03
C TYR A 324 10.27 9.97 4.19
N GLU A 325 9.64 9.80 5.37
CA GLU A 325 10.37 9.35 6.56
C GLU A 325 10.60 7.85 6.50
N LEU A 326 11.85 7.45 6.38
CA LEU A 326 12.30 6.05 6.35
C LEU A 326 12.52 5.48 7.75
N ASP A 327 12.97 6.32 8.70
CA ASP A 327 13.13 5.89 10.09
C ASP A 327 11.78 5.71 10.76
N ARG A 328 11.37 4.47 10.86
CA ARG A 328 10.09 4.09 11.49
C ARG A 328 10.02 4.47 12.96
N THR A 329 11.15 4.59 13.63
CA THR A 329 11.19 5.06 15.04
C THR A 329 10.84 6.54 15.12
N VAL A 330 11.37 7.34 14.20
CA VAL A 330 11.03 8.77 14.09
C VAL A 330 9.55 8.92 13.74
N MET A 331 9.07 8.19 12.73
CA MET A 331 7.65 8.23 12.34
C MET A 331 6.73 7.81 13.50
N ARG A 332 7.08 6.74 14.23
CA ARG A 332 6.34 6.32 15.43
C ARG A 332 6.31 7.40 16.50
N ARG A 333 7.42 8.13 16.71
CA ARG A 333 7.44 9.27 17.65
C ARG A 333 6.46 10.35 17.26
N TYR A 334 6.38 10.71 15.96
CA TYR A 334 5.37 11.66 15.48
C TYR A 334 3.95 11.18 15.76
N LEU A 335 3.66 9.91 15.48
CA LEU A 335 2.34 9.34 15.77
C LEU A 335 2.05 9.36 17.28
N CYS A 336 3.00 8.93 18.12
CA CYS A 336 2.83 8.92 19.57
C CYS A 336 2.79 10.33 20.19
N ALA A 337 3.32 11.35 19.53
CA ALA A 337 3.24 12.75 19.93
C ALA A 337 1.88 13.40 19.59
N ALA A 338 1.14 12.83 18.63
CA ALA A 338 -0.13 13.34 18.15
C ALA A 338 -1.31 12.95 19.06
N ASP A 339 -2.47 13.55 18.80
CA ASP A 339 -3.71 13.34 19.54
C ASP A 339 -4.81 12.71 18.67
N VAL A 340 -4.81 13.01 17.37
CA VAL A 340 -5.78 12.50 16.39
C VAL A 340 -5.06 12.24 15.07
N TYR A 341 -5.36 11.12 14.44
CA TYR A 341 -4.95 10.84 13.07
C TYR A 341 -6.09 11.16 12.09
N VAL A 342 -5.78 11.76 10.94
CA VAL A 342 -6.78 12.08 9.92
C VAL A 342 -6.41 11.49 8.56
N LEU A 343 -7.41 10.89 7.87
CA LEU A 343 -7.30 10.41 6.50
C LEU A 343 -8.47 10.97 5.67
N ALA A 344 -8.22 11.99 4.88
CA ALA A 344 -9.23 12.65 4.04
C ALA A 344 -9.31 12.09 2.61
N SER A 345 -8.68 10.96 2.32
CA SER A 345 -8.51 10.39 0.98
C SER A 345 -9.84 10.18 0.25
N ARG A 346 -9.84 10.43 -1.05
CA ARG A 346 -10.95 10.09 -1.96
C ARG A 346 -10.93 8.62 -2.37
N ALA A 347 -9.74 8.06 -2.47
CA ALA A 347 -9.55 6.65 -2.79
C ALA A 347 -8.23 6.12 -2.18
N GLU A 348 -8.23 4.86 -1.82
CA GLU A 348 -7.06 4.12 -1.37
C GLU A 348 -7.11 2.71 -1.91
N GLY A 349 -5.96 2.06 -2.01
CA GLY A 349 -5.89 0.62 -2.18
C GLY A 349 -6.21 -0.09 -0.86
N PHE A 350 -5.19 -0.23 0.00
CA PHE A 350 -5.36 -0.56 1.41
C PHE A 350 -4.43 0.36 2.21
N PRO A 351 -4.97 1.36 2.91
CA PRO A 351 -4.13 2.35 3.58
C PRO A 351 -3.47 1.75 4.83
N VAL A 352 -2.15 1.65 4.82
CA VAL A 352 -1.37 1.16 5.97
C VAL A 352 -1.19 2.25 7.03
N ALA A 353 -1.08 3.49 6.60
CA ALA A 353 -0.84 4.64 7.48
C ALA A 353 -1.85 4.80 8.64
N PRO A 354 -3.17 4.66 8.45
CA PRO A 354 -4.10 4.64 9.59
C PRO A 354 -3.90 3.44 10.51
N LEU A 355 -3.45 2.27 10.03
CA LEU A 355 -3.14 1.13 10.91
C LEU A 355 -1.92 1.43 11.78
N GLU A 356 -0.90 2.11 11.26
CA GLU A 356 0.27 2.55 12.01
C GLU A 356 -0.14 3.50 13.15
N ALA A 357 -1.04 4.45 12.84
CA ALA A 357 -1.59 5.37 13.83
C ALA A 357 -2.44 4.66 14.90
N MET A 358 -3.34 3.76 14.47
CA MET A 358 -4.16 2.93 15.37
C MET A 358 -3.28 2.06 16.27
N ALA A 359 -2.23 1.48 15.73
CA ALA A 359 -1.25 0.69 16.47
C ALA A 359 -0.49 1.52 17.52
N CYS A 360 -0.28 2.80 17.26
CA CYS A 360 0.25 3.76 18.24
C CYS A 360 -0.81 4.27 19.25
N GLY A 361 -2.07 3.83 19.13
CA GLY A 361 -3.16 4.20 20.05
C GLY A 361 -3.88 5.50 19.69
N LEU A 362 -3.76 5.98 18.45
CA LEU A 362 -4.46 7.18 18.00
C LEU A 362 -5.89 6.88 17.56
N PRO A 363 -6.88 7.71 17.93
CA PRO A 363 -8.18 7.70 17.30
C PRO A 363 -8.08 8.21 15.86
N ILE A 364 -8.93 7.68 14.98
CA ILE A 364 -8.93 8.00 13.55
C ILE A 364 -10.15 8.84 13.18
N VAL A 365 -9.95 9.89 12.38
CA VAL A 365 -11.03 10.50 11.59
C VAL A 365 -10.73 10.22 10.12
N ALA A 366 -11.65 9.57 9.42
CA ALA A 366 -11.40 9.14 8.05
C ALA A 366 -12.60 9.35 7.12
N SER A 367 -12.31 9.61 5.85
CA SER A 367 -13.32 9.59 4.79
C SER A 367 -13.94 8.22 4.64
N ASP A 368 -15.24 8.19 4.32
CA ASP A 368 -16.04 6.99 4.07
C ASP A 368 -15.69 6.35 2.72
N ILE A 369 -14.55 5.71 2.66
CA ILE A 369 -14.07 4.96 1.50
C ILE A 369 -14.09 3.45 1.80
N PRO A 370 -14.19 2.58 0.78
CA PRO A 370 -14.42 1.14 0.96
C PRO A 370 -13.49 0.46 1.97
N TYR A 371 -12.20 0.79 1.95
CA TYR A 371 -11.22 0.16 2.85
C TYR A 371 -11.33 0.68 4.29
N MET A 372 -11.66 1.96 4.47
CA MET A 372 -11.86 2.51 5.82
C MET A 372 -13.12 1.94 6.47
N ARG A 373 -14.18 1.65 5.70
CA ARG A 373 -15.34 0.89 6.21
C ARG A 373 -14.94 -0.49 6.73
N ASN A 374 -13.97 -1.16 6.12
CA ASN A 374 -13.50 -2.46 6.60
C ASN A 374 -12.59 -2.35 7.83
N ILE A 375 -11.75 -1.31 7.88
CA ILE A 375 -10.87 -1.05 9.03
C ILE A 375 -11.73 -0.62 10.23
N LEU A 376 -12.64 0.33 10.03
CA LEU A 376 -13.55 0.88 11.04
C LEU A 376 -14.97 0.30 10.92
N ARG A 377 -15.10 -1.01 10.67
CA ARG A 377 -16.39 -1.66 10.35
C ARG A 377 -17.47 -1.47 11.42
N ASP A 378 -17.05 -1.35 12.67
CA ASP A 378 -17.94 -1.18 13.82
C ASP A 378 -17.97 0.31 14.28
N GLY A 379 -17.60 1.23 13.38
CA GLY A 379 -17.58 2.67 13.60
C GLY A 379 -16.71 3.07 14.78
N SER A 380 -17.28 3.78 15.75
CA SER A 380 -16.58 4.21 16.97
C SER A 380 -16.06 3.06 17.83
N ASP A 381 -16.64 1.84 17.71
CA ASP A 381 -16.16 0.66 18.45
C ASP A 381 -14.88 0.09 17.82
N SER A 382 -14.61 0.40 16.58
CA SER A 382 -13.32 0.14 15.91
C SER A 382 -12.26 1.22 16.12
N GLY A 383 -12.57 2.30 16.85
CA GLY A 383 -11.60 3.33 17.25
C GLY A 383 -11.51 4.55 16.36
N GLY A 384 -12.57 4.88 15.61
CA GLY A 384 -12.56 6.06 14.75
C GLY A 384 -13.94 6.62 14.41
N LEU A 385 -13.92 7.74 13.71
CA LEU A 385 -15.10 8.41 13.15
C LEU A 385 -14.97 8.40 11.63
N ILE A 386 -16.05 8.01 10.95
CA ILE A 386 -16.14 8.04 9.48
C ILE A 386 -16.99 9.24 9.08
N VAL A 387 -16.52 10.00 8.09
CA VAL A 387 -17.21 11.17 7.53
C VAL A 387 -17.39 11.02 6.03
N PRO A 388 -18.40 11.65 5.41
CA PRO A 388 -18.54 11.65 3.96
C PRO A 388 -17.25 12.13 3.28
N PRO A 389 -16.80 11.50 2.19
CA PRO A 389 -15.67 12.01 1.42
C PRO A 389 -16.03 13.37 0.80
N GLU A 390 -15.02 14.19 0.53
CA GLU A 390 -15.19 15.53 -0.08
C GLU A 390 -16.08 16.50 0.72
N ASP A 391 -16.27 16.24 2.02
CA ASP A 391 -17.01 17.12 2.92
C ASP A 391 -16.09 17.74 3.99
N PRO A 392 -15.51 18.95 3.73
CA PRO A 392 -14.65 19.63 4.70
C PRO A 392 -15.38 20.01 5.98
N ARG A 393 -16.69 20.20 5.93
CA ARG A 393 -17.51 20.56 7.09
C ARG A 393 -17.65 19.37 8.04
N ALA A 394 -18.09 18.22 7.52
CA ALA A 394 -18.21 17.01 8.31
C ALA A 394 -16.86 16.57 8.90
N LEU A 395 -15.77 16.71 8.11
CA LEU A 395 -14.42 16.43 8.58
C LEU A 395 -14.00 17.38 9.72
N ALA A 396 -14.29 18.67 9.62
CA ALA A 396 -14.01 19.65 10.66
C ALA A 396 -14.80 19.35 11.94
N GLU A 397 -16.09 19.06 11.83
CA GLU A 397 -16.96 18.73 12.98
C GLU A 397 -16.45 17.49 13.73
N ALA A 398 -16.04 16.43 12.99
CA ALA A 398 -15.48 15.22 13.58
C ALA A 398 -14.11 15.48 14.28
N LEU A 399 -13.25 16.29 13.68
CA LEU A 399 -11.99 16.70 14.30
C LEU A 399 -12.22 17.53 15.56
N GLN A 400 -13.10 18.54 15.51
CA GLN A 400 -13.47 19.37 16.66
C GLN A 400 -13.98 18.52 17.81
N LYS A 401 -14.90 17.58 17.55
CA LYS A 401 -15.43 16.66 18.56
C LYS A 401 -14.32 15.91 19.31
N LEU A 402 -13.26 15.47 18.60
CA LEU A 402 -12.13 14.81 19.23
C LEU A 402 -11.18 15.79 19.92
N LEU A 403 -11.04 17.00 19.45
CA LEU A 403 -10.21 18.02 20.10
C LEU A 403 -10.84 18.53 21.40
N ASP A 404 -12.16 18.67 21.42
CA ASP A 404 -12.92 19.16 22.60
C ASP A 404 -13.10 18.11 23.69
N ASP A 405 -13.12 16.80 23.36
CA ASP A 405 -13.40 15.71 24.30
C ASP A 405 -12.19 14.76 24.49
N PRO A 406 -11.39 14.99 25.55
CA PRO A 406 -10.23 14.15 25.85
C PRO A 406 -10.60 12.70 26.24
N ASP A 407 -11.78 12.46 26.84
CA ASP A 407 -12.19 11.12 27.25
C ASP A 407 -12.63 10.29 26.04
N LEU A 408 -13.41 10.88 25.13
CA LEU A 408 -13.74 10.29 23.85
C LEU A 408 -12.48 9.96 23.05
N ARG A 409 -11.55 10.89 22.95
CA ARG A 409 -10.27 10.75 22.25
C ARG A 409 -9.47 9.56 22.80
N ARG A 410 -9.28 9.48 24.11
CA ARG A 410 -8.60 8.37 24.78
C ARG A 410 -9.35 7.03 24.61
N GLY A 411 -10.68 7.07 24.72
CA GLY A 411 -11.55 5.90 24.55
C GLY A 411 -11.42 5.29 23.16
N LEU A 412 -11.53 6.11 22.11
CA LEU A 412 -11.36 5.68 20.73
C LEU A 412 -9.94 5.20 20.44
N GLY A 413 -8.91 5.85 20.98
CA GLY A 413 -7.52 5.42 20.81
C GLY A 413 -7.28 4.00 21.35
N ARG A 414 -7.83 3.66 22.53
CA ARG A 414 -7.76 2.28 23.07
C ARG A 414 -8.48 1.28 22.18
N LYS A 415 -9.65 1.64 21.65
CA LYS A 415 -10.42 0.78 20.73
C LYS A 415 -9.66 0.60 19.40
N ALA A 416 -9.06 1.65 18.88
CA ALA A 416 -8.22 1.61 17.68
C ALA A 416 -7.06 0.61 17.83
N ARG A 417 -6.32 0.69 18.93
CA ARG A 417 -5.22 -0.24 19.23
C ARG A 417 -5.73 -1.70 19.30
N ARG A 418 -6.78 -1.97 20.03
CA ARG A 418 -7.37 -3.31 20.15
C ARG A 418 -7.80 -3.87 18.80
N ASN A 419 -8.48 -3.07 17.99
CA ASN A 419 -8.91 -3.47 16.65
C ASN A 419 -7.74 -3.94 15.77
N VAL A 420 -6.60 -3.20 15.83
CA VAL A 420 -5.40 -3.57 15.06
C VAL A 420 -4.73 -4.83 15.61
N GLU A 421 -4.66 -5.00 16.94
CA GLU A 421 -4.11 -6.19 17.57
C GLU A 421 -4.87 -7.46 17.18
N GLU A 422 -6.19 -7.40 17.17
CA GLU A 422 -7.03 -8.56 16.88
C GLU A 422 -7.04 -8.95 15.40
N ARG A 423 -6.96 -7.97 14.49
CA ARG A 423 -7.30 -8.21 13.08
C ARG A 423 -6.16 -8.04 12.09
N PHE A 424 -5.18 -7.21 12.41
CA PHE A 424 -4.17 -6.75 11.46
C PHE A 424 -2.73 -7.08 11.88
N SER A 425 -2.53 -7.78 12.99
CA SER A 425 -1.18 -8.21 13.40
C SER A 425 -0.54 -9.13 12.37
N ILE A 426 0.78 -9.16 12.34
CA ILE A 426 1.58 -10.06 11.49
C ILE A 426 1.12 -11.51 11.69
N GLU A 427 0.90 -11.94 12.93
CA GLU A 427 0.49 -13.30 13.27
C GLU A 427 -0.93 -13.62 12.77
N SER A 428 -1.88 -12.69 12.98
CA SER A 428 -3.25 -12.85 12.53
C SER A 428 -3.35 -12.99 11.01
N VAL A 429 -2.64 -12.12 10.28
CA VAL A 429 -2.61 -12.14 8.81
C VAL A 429 -1.82 -13.34 8.30
N GLY A 430 -0.70 -13.68 8.96
CA GLY A 430 0.11 -14.86 8.62
C GLY A 430 -0.71 -16.14 8.69
N GLY A 431 -1.50 -16.32 9.74
CA GLY A 431 -2.41 -17.47 9.86
C GLY A 431 -3.51 -17.50 8.78
N GLN A 432 -3.99 -16.35 8.32
CA GLN A 432 -4.95 -16.28 7.21
C GLN A 432 -4.28 -16.66 5.87
N LEU A 433 -3.07 -16.17 5.62
CA LEU A 433 -2.27 -16.52 4.44
C LEU A 433 -1.93 -18.01 4.41
N ASP A 434 -1.52 -18.59 5.55
CA ASP A 434 -1.22 -20.02 5.65
C ASP A 434 -2.43 -20.88 5.30
N ARG A 435 -3.59 -20.59 5.88
CA ARG A 435 -4.84 -21.30 5.55
C ARG A 435 -5.20 -21.21 4.07
N MET A 436 -4.98 -20.07 3.45
CA MET A 436 -5.23 -19.89 2.02
C MET A 436 -4.25 -20.69 1.15
N LEU A 437 -2.96 -20.62 1.46
CA LEU A 437 -1.90 -21.23 0.66
C LEU A 437 -1.81 -22.76 0.83
N THR A 438 -2.33 -23.30 1.93
CA THR A 438 -2.38 -24.75 2.23
C THR A 438 -3.70 -25.39 1.82
N ARG A 439 -4.73 -24.62 1.49
CA ARG A 439 -6.00 -25.13 0.99
C ARG A 439 -5.80 -25.64 -0.45
N GLN A 440 -5.78 -26.96 -0.61
CA GLN A 440 -5.72 -27.66 -1.89
C GLN A 440 -7.09 -27.77 -2.54
#